data_2739f24cd2d02cfe465824e8899c25e6
#
_entry.id   2739f24cd2d02cfe465824e8899c25e6
#
_cell.length_a   1.000
_cell.length_b   1.000
_cell.length_c   1.000
_cell.angle_alpha   90.00
_cell.angle_beta   90.00
_cell.angle_gamma   90.00
#
_symmetry.space_group_name_H-M   'P 1'
#
loop_
_entity.id
_entity.type
_entity.pdbx_description
1 polymer ?
#
loop_
_entity_poly.entity_id
_entity_poly.type
_entity_poly.pdbx_seq_one_letter_code
_entity_poly.pdbx_strand_id
1 'polypeptide(L)'
;MGLNIGLRLWLPQDRFSGVPWLLPGIELLLLVALLAADPGRVASRASRTRAHRVVILLVVLLVVGALLVTALLIDNLITGAKVTQAPGPLLAAGALVWLGNNLAFGMLYWLMDSGGPMMRARQPRQIDFAFTQQLSPELAPPGWRPVFLDYLHLGFTNATAFSPTDVMPLTHRAKYAMLVQSTVALALVGLVVARAVNAFT
;
A
#
# COMPACT_ATOMS: atom_id res chain seq x y z
N MET A 1 -12.48 1.97 -2.11
CA MET A 1 -13.64 2.64 -2.73
C MET A 1 -14.26 3.71 -1.83
N GLY A 2 -14.73 3.41 -0.63
CA GLY A 2 -15.29 4.42 0.29
C GLY A 2 -14.35 5.57 0.65
N LEU A 3 -13.06 5.31 0.78
CA LEU A 3 -12.04 6.28 1.11
C LEU A 3 -11.90 7.38 0.03
N ASN A 4 -11.89 6.98 -1.25
CA ASN A 4 -11.79 7.91 -2.38
C ASN A 4 -13.09 8.69 -2.64
N ILE A 5 -14.24 8.07 -2.36
CA ILE A 5 -15.54 8.76 -2.43
C ILE A 5 -15.63 9.81 -1.31
N GLY A 6 -15.17 9.49 -0.09
CA GLY A 6 -15.12 10.43 1.03
C GLY A 6 -14.22 11.64 0.75
N LEU A 7 -13.04 11.42 0.16
CA LEU A 7 -12.13 12.49 -0.28
C LEU A 7 -12.80 13.44 -1.29
N ARG A 8 -13.63 12.91 -2.19
CA ARG A 8 -14.31 13.70 -3.24
C ARG A 8 -15.48 14.52 -2.76
N LEU A 9 -16.22 13.99 -1.78
CA LEU A 9 -17.35 14.73 -1.20
C LEU A 9 -16.88 15.90 -0.33
N TRP A 10 -15.63 15.89 0.09
CA TRP A 10 -15.08 16.82 1.08
C TRP A 10 -14.04 17.80 0.54
N LEU A 11 -13.43 17.55 -0.65
CA LEU A 11 -12.39 18.39 -1.24
C LEU A 11 -12.93 19.25 -2.42
N PRO A 12 -12.58 20.56 -2.51
CA PRO A 12 -12.93 21.39 -3.65
C PRO A 12 -12.36 20.85 -4.96
N GLN A 13 -13.18 20.76 -6.00
CA GLN A 13 -12.91 20.03 -7.24
C GLN A 13 -11.99 20.75 -8.24
N ASP A 14 -11.53 21.95 -7.96
CA ASP A 14 -11.01 22.88 -8.98
C ASP A 14 -9.65 22.52 -9.60
N ARG A 15 -8.90 21.59 -9.05
CA ARG A 15 -7.62 21.09 -9.62
C ARG A 15 -7.52 19.59 -9.87
N PHE A 16 -8.55 18.82 -9.54
CA PHE A 16 -8.59 17.38 -9.80
C PHE A 16 -9.32 17.01 -11.11
N SER A 17 -9.57 17.97 -12.00
CA SER A 17 -10.42 17.82 -13.17
C SER A 17 -9.91 16.89 -14.28
N GLY A 18 -8.68 16.40 -14.20
CA GLY A 18 -8.11 15.54 -15.25
C GLY A 18 -8.09 14.03 -14.97
N VAL A 19 -8.06 13.58 -13.69
CA VAL A 19 -7.84 12.16 -13.36
C VAL A 19 -8.77 11.62 -12.24
N PRO A 20 -9.99 12.12 -12.10
CA PRO A 20 -10.77 11.83 -10.91
C PRO A 20 -11.31 10.41 -10.82
N TRP A 21 -11.49 9.71 -11.93
CA TRP A 21 -12.10 8.37 -11.99
C TRP A 21 -11.10 7.24 -12.16
N LEU A 22 -9.82 7.55 -12.48
CA LEU A 22 -8.79 6.53 -12.68
C LEU A 22 -8.46 5.78 -11.38
N LEU A 23 -8.32 6.45 -10.26
CA LEU A 23 -8.00 5.81 -8.98
C LEU A 23 -9.14 4.90 -8.47
N PRO A 24 -10.42 5.38 -8.37
CA PRO A 24 -11.53 4.49 -8.03
C PRO A 24 -11.76 3.39 -9.07
N GLY A 25 -11.48 3.67 -10.35
CA GLY A 25 -11.54 2.68 -11.42
C GLY A 25 -10.49 1.58 -11.26
N ILE A 26 -9.26 1.93 -10.92
CA ILE A 26 -8.17 0.99 -10.64
C ILE A 26 -8.48 0.19 -9.37
N GLU A 27 -8.97 0.83 -8.30
CA GLU A 27 -9.37 0.14 -7.07
C GLU A 27 -10.54 -0.83 -7.31
N LEU A 28 -11.52 -0.45 -8.12
CA LEU A 28 -12.64 -1.31 -8.50
C LEU A 28 -12.15 -2.49 -9.34
N LEU A 29 -11.29 -2.25 -10.34
CA LEU A 29 -10.66 -3.28 -11.15
C LEU A 29 -9.84 -4.25 -10.30
N LEU A 30 -9.08 -3.75 -9.31
CA LEU A 30 -8.34 -4.55 -8.34
C LEU A 30 -9.28 -5.41 -7.49
N LEU A 31 -10.36 -4.83 -6.99
CA LEU A 31 -11.35 -5.55 -6.20
C LEU A 31 -12.03 -6.65 -7.03
N VAL A 32 -12.44 -6.32 -8.25
CA VAL A 32 -13.04 -7.28 -9.19
C VAL A 32 -12.03 -8.36 -9.58
N ALA A 33 -10.77 -8.00 -9.86
CA ALA A 33 -9.73 -8.97 -10.19
C ALA A 33 -9.37 -9.88 -9.00
N LEU A 34 -9.35 -9.35 -7.76
CA LEU A 34 -9.18 -10.14 -6.53
C LEU A 34 -10.36 -11.10 -6.30
N LEU A 35 -11.59 -10.64 -6.53
CA LEU A 35 -12.80 -11.45 -6.41
C LEU A 35 -12.92 -12.48 -7.55
N ALA A 36 -12.49 -12.13 -8.77
CA ALA A 36 -12.48 -13.02 -9.92
C ALA A 36 -11.31 -14.02 -9.92
N ALA A 37 -10.23 -13.70 -9.22
CA ALA A 37 -9.06 -14.57 -9.03
C ALA A 37 -9.29 -15.64 -7.96
N ASP A 38 -10.53 -16.11 -7.77
CA ASP A 38 -10.82 -17.26 -6.90
C ASP A 38 -9.92 -18.44 -7.32
N PRO A 39 -8.89 -18.78 -6.53
CA PRO A 39 -7.89 -19.77 -6.92
C PRO A 39 -8.46 -21.18 -7.02
N GLY A 40 -9.71 -21.39 -6.54
CA GLY A 40 -10.42 -22.67 -6.57
C GLY A 40 -11.04 -23.01 -7.92
N ARG A 41 -11.31 -22.04 -8.77
CA ARG A 41 -12.10 -22.23 -10.02
C ARG A 41 -11.29 -22.31 -11.31
N VAL A 42 -9.99 -22.01 -11.30
CA VAL A 42 -9.19 -21.93 -12.53
C VAL A 42 -8.53 -23.26 -12.84
N ALA A 43 -9.08 -24.01 -13.80
CA ALA A 43 -8.71 -25.38 -14.11
C ALA A 43 -7.38 -25.55 -14.88
N SER A 44 -6.85 -24.54 -15.58
CA SER A 44 -5.65 -24.69 -16.43
C SER A 44 -4.41 -23.93 -15.92
N ARG A 45 -3.21 -24.51 -16.13
CA ARG A 45 -1.91 -23.92 -15.73
C ARG A 45 -1.64 -22.58 -16.43
N ALA A 46 -2.03 -22.44 -17.69
CA ALA A 46 -1.85 -21.22 -18.47
C ALA A 46 -2.75 -20.06 -17.99
N SER A 47 -3.98 -20.35 -17.60
CA SER A 47 -4.91 -19.36 -17.05
C SER A 47 -4.43 -18.80 -15.71
N ARG A 48 -3.83 -19.65 -14.86
CA ARG A 48 -3.25 -19.24 -13.56
C ARG A 48 -2.06 -18.27 -13.72
N THR A 49 -1.19 -18.53 -14.70
CA THR A 49 -0.04 -17.65 -14.95
C THR A 49 -0.49 -16.28 -15.46
N ARG A 50 -1.53 -16.22 -16.29
CA ARG A 50 -2.12 -14.95 -16.74
C ARG A 50 -2.76 -14.19 -15.57
N ALA A 51 -3.60 -14.86 -14.79
CA ALA A 51 -4.23 -14.25 -13.60
C ALA A 51 -3.19 -13.68 -12.63
N HIS A 52 -2.11 -14.43 -12.36
CA HIS A 52 -1.03 -13.96 -11.50
C HIS A 52 -0.33 -12.71 -12.04
N ARG A 53 -0.03 -12.67 -13.36
CA ARG A 53 0.56 -11.47 -13.99
C ARG A 53 -0.39 -10.26 -13.93
N VAL A 54 -1.69 -10.48 -14.15
CA VAL A 54 -2.72 -9.42 -14.04
C VAL A 54 -2.76 -8.86 -12.62
N VAL A 55 -2.77 -9.71 -11.59
CA VAL A 55 -2.77 -9.28 -10.18
C VAL A 55 -1.51 -8.48 -9.86
N ILE A 56 -0.32 -8.94 -10.30
CA ILE A 56 0.92 -8.18 -10.11
C ILE A 56 0.83 -6.81 -10.79
N LEU A 57 0.40 -6.76 -12.04
CA LEU A 57 0.24 -5.50 -12.78
C LEU A 57 -0.70 -4.53 -12.05
N LEU A 58 -1.84 -5.03 -11.59
CA LEU A 58 -2.82 -4.24 -10.87
C LEU A 58 -2.26 -3.68 -9.55
N VAL A 59 -1.49 -4.47 -8.80
CA VAL A 59 -0.86 -4.00 -7.56
C VAL A 59 0.26 -3.00 -7.84
N VAL A 60 1.04 -3.19 -8.90
CA VAL A 60 2.03 -2.19 -9.34
C VAL A 60 1.33 -0.88 -9.71
N LEU A 61 0.23 -0.93 -10.46
CA LEU A 61 -0.57 0.25 -10.78
C LEU A 61 -1.17 0.91 -9.53
N LEU A 62 -1.59 0.13 -8.54
CA LEU A 62 -2.07 0.65 -7.25
C LEU A 62 -0.95 1.41 -6.52
N VAL A 63 0.24 0.84 -6.42
CA VAL A 63 1.39 1.47 -5.77
C VAL A 63 1.79 2.75 -6.51
N VAL A 64 1.89 2.70 -7.84
CA VAL A 64 2.19 3.90 -8.65
C VAL A 64 1.12 4.97 -8.44
N GLY A 65 -0.17 4.60 -8.43
CA GLY A 65 -1.27 5.50 -8.15
C GLY A 65 -1.19 6.13 -6.76
N ALA A 66 -0.87 5.34 -5.74
CA ALA A 66 -0.68 5.83 -4.37
C ALA A 66 0.49 6.82 -4.27
N LEU A 67 1.62 6.52 -4.94
CA LEU A 67 2.77 7.42 -5.00
C LEU A 67 2.45 8.72 -5.74
N LEU A 68 1.70 8.66 -6.86
CA LEU A 68 1.25 9.85 -7.59
C LEU A 68 0.34 10.74 -6.75
N VAL A 69 -0.64 10.16 -6.04
CA VAL A 69 -1.53 10.92 -5.14
C VAL A 69 -0.72 11.57 -4.02
N THR A 70 0.26 10.86 -3.48
CA THR A 70 1.16 11.42 -2.46
C THR A 70 1.98 12.57 -3.03
N ALA A 71 2.55 12.44 -4.22
CA ALA A 71 3.31 13.50 -4.88
C ALA A 71 2.44 14.75 -5.14
N LEU A 72 1.19 14.55 -5.60
CA LEU A 72 0.23 15.64 -5.81
C LEU A 72 -0.15 16.34 -4.48
N LEU A 73 -0.32 15.57 -3.40
CA LEU A 73 -0.58 16.17 -2.09
C LEU A 73 0.62 16.97 -1.61
N ILE A 74 1.83 16.44 -1.76
CA ILE A 74 3.08 17.15 -1.41
C ILE A 74 3.22 18.44 -2.23
N ASP A 75 2.97 18.41 -3.53
CA ASP A 75 2.98 19.60 -4.38
C ASP A 75 1.97 20.65 -3.90
N ASN A 76 0.74 20.23 -3.59
CA ASN A 76 -0.27 21.11 -3.02
C ASN A 76 0.13 21.70 -1.66
N LEU A 77 0.85 20.94 -0.82
CA LEU A 77 1.38 21.41 0.46
C LEU A 77 2.44 22.50 0.27
N ILE A 78 3.34 22.31 -0.70
CA ILE A 78 4.43 23.25 -1.00
C ILE A 78 3.89 24.52 -1.67
N THR A 79 2.98 24.37 -2.63
CA THR A 79 2.41 25.50 -3.39
C THR A 79 1.33 26.28 -2.63
N GLY A 80 0.87 25.80 -1.47
CA GLY A 80 -0.11 26.47 -0.64
C GLY A 80 -1.53 26.48 -1.22
N ALA A 81 -1.93 25.41 -1.90
CA ALA A 81 -3.27 25.26 -2.47
C ALA A 81 -4.38 25.41 -1.40
N LYS A 82 -5.58 25.86 -1.80
CA LYS A 82 -6.72 26.15 -0.88
C LYS A 82 -7.06 24.99 0.05
N VAL A 83 -6.93 23.73 -0.43
CA VAL A 83 -7.17 22.51 0.35
C VAL A 83 -6.25 22.39 1.57
N THR A 84 -5.06 22.97 1.51
CA THR A 84 -4.05 22.92 2.57
C THR A 84 -4.11 24.10 3.53
N GLN A 85 -5.08 25.00 3.39
CA GLN A 85 -5.22 26.18 4.24
C GLN A 85 -6.03 25.91 5.52
N ALA A 86 -6.92 24.91 5.53
CA ALA A 86 -7.68 24.53 6.71
C ALA A 86 -7.08 23.28 7.37
N PRO A 87 -6.77 23.31 8.69
CA PRO A 87 -6.09 22.21 9.39
C PRO A 87 -6.85 20.88 9.33
N GLY A 88 -8.17 20.90 9.53
CA GLY A 88 -8.98 19.68 9.56
C GLY A 88 -8.97 18.90 8.23
N PRO A 89 -9.37 19.51 7.10
CA PRO A 89 -9.27 18.90 5.78
C PRO A 89 -7.86 18.43 5.41
N LEU A 90 -6.84 19.20 5.79
CA LEU A 90 -5.45 18.86 5.55
C LEU A 90 -5.05 17.56 6.27
N LEU A 91 -5.32 17.47 7.57
CA LEU A 91 -5.02 16.29 8.37
C LEU A 91 -5.78 15.06 7.87
N ALA A 92 -7.07 15.22 7.52
CA ALA A 92 -7.86 14.15 6.97
C ALA A 92 -7.31 13.65 5.62
N ALA A 93 -6.95 14.56 4.70
CA ALA A 93 -6.34 14.19 3.43
C ALA A 93 -5.00 13.46 3.63
N GLY A 94 -4.15 13.98 4.50
CA GLY A 94 -2.87 13.34 4.85
C GLY A 94 -3.06 11.94 5.41
N ALA A 95 -3.97 11.77 6.36
CA ALA A 95 -4.28 10.46 6.96
C ALA A 95 -4.83 9.47 5.91
N LEU A 96 -5.72 9.91 5.02
CA LEU A 96 -6.28 9.06 3.97
C LEU A 96 -5.22 8.62 2.95
N VAL A 97 -4.35 9.52 2.52
CA VAL A 97 -3.24 9.20 1.60
C VAL A 97 -2.25 8.26 2.29
N TRP A 98 -1.93 8.51 3.56
CA TRP A 98 -1.06 7.64 4.34
C TRP A 98 -1.62 6.22 4.50
N LEU A 99 -2.92 6.08 4.83
CA LEU A 99 -3.59 4.78 4.90
C LEU A 99 -3.62 4.07 3.54
N GLY A 100 -3.90 4.80 2.45
CA GLY A 100 -3.87 4.28 1.09
C GLY A 100 -2.50 3.73 0.70
N ASN A 101 -1.42 4.45 1.04
CA ASN A 101 -0.05 3.98 0.86
C ASN A 101 0.22 2.69 1.65
N ASN A 102 -0.21 2.62 2.91
CA ASN A 102 -0.03 1.41 3.72
C ASN A 102 -0.73 0.18 3.12
N LEU A 103 -1.96 0.34 2.65
CA LEU A 103 -2.68 -0.72 1.97
C LEU A 103 -1.98 -1.16 0.67
N ALA A 104 -1.53 -0.20 -0.14
CA ALA A 104 -0.85 -0.48 -1.40
C ALA A 104 0.47 -1.24 -1.19
N PHE A 105 1.30 -0.79 -0.25
CA PHE A 105 2.58 -1.45 0.07
C PHE A 105 2.37 -2.78 0.79
N GLY A 106 1.39 -2.90 1.68
CA GLY A 106 1.01 -4.19 2.29
C GLY A 106 0.63 -5.24 1.24
N MET A 107 -0.14 -4.85 0.21
CA MET A 107 -0.46 -5.73 -0.92
C MET A 107 0.78 -6.05 -1.76
N LEU A 108 1.66 -5.07 -2.00
CA LEU A 108 2.92 -5.29 -2.70
C LEU A 108 3.80 -6.31 -1.98
N TYR A 109 3.99 -6.17 -0.67
CA TYR A 109 4.77 -7.10 0.15
C TYR A 109 4.18 -8.51 0.12
N TRP A 110 2.85 -8.62 0.29
CA TRP A 110 2.14 -9.90 0.23
C TRP A 110 2.29 -10.64 -1.09
N LEU A 111 2.27 -9.91 -2.22
CA LEU A 111 2.45 -10.49 -3.55
C LEU A 111 3.92 -10.75 -3.90
N MET A 112 4.83 -9.92 -3.39
CA MET A 112 6.26 -10.02 -3.69
C MET A 112 6.90 -11.21 -2.98
N ASP A 113 6.50 -11.44 -1.72
CA ASP A 113 7.13 -12.46 -0.89
C ASP A 113 6.95 -13.87 -1.46
N SER A 114 8.07 -14.54 -1.71
CA SER A 114 8.14 -15.91 -2.25
C SER A 114 7.38 -16.10 -3.56
N GLY A 115 7.17 -15.04 -4.33
CA GLY A 115 6.39 -15.07 -5.58
C GLY A 115 4.87 -15.07 -5.38
N GLY A 116 4.41 -14.67 -4.20
CA GLY A 116 3.00 -14.49 -3.86
C GLY A 116 2.31 -15.70 -3.25
N PRO A 117 1.08 -15.53 -2.76
CA PRO A 117 0.40 -16.52 -1.92
C PRO A 117 0.23 -17.89 -2.59
N MET A 118 -0.02 -17.92 -3.91
CA MET A 118 -0.15 -19.18 -4.64
C MET A 118 1.16 -19.95 -4.79
N MET A 119 2.29 -19.25 -4.87
CA MET A 119 3.60 -19.89 -5.00
C MET A 119 4.11 -20.35 -3.63
N ARG A 120 3.90 -19.56 -2.58
CA ARG A 120 4.22 -19.94 -1.19
C ARG A 120 3.53 -21.23 -0.77
N ALA A 121 2.28 -21.46 -1.21
CA ALA A 121 1.54 -22.66 -0.87
C ALA A 121 2.08 -23.94 -1.51
N ARG A 122 2.87 -23.84 -2.58
CA ARG A 122 3.30 -25.01 -3.39
C ARG A 122 4.76 -25.40 -3.21
N GLN A 123 5.65 -24.43 -3.17
CA GLN A 123 7.08 -24.65 -2.97
C GLN A 123 7.67 -23.43 -2.28
N PRO A 124 8.38 -23.59 -1.17
CA PRO A 124 9.11 -22.47 -0.57
C PRO A 124 10.22 -22.05 -1.55
N ARG A 125 10.01 -20.92 -2.21
CA ARG A 125 11.05 -20.19 -2.92
C ARG A 125 11.81 -19.32 -1.93
N GLN A 126 12.86 -18.66 -2.41
CA GLN A 126 13.55 -17.65 -1.63
C GLN A 126 12.53 -16.67 -1.04
N ILE A 127 12.47 -16.63 0.30
CA ILE A 127 11.60 -15.71 1.04
C ILE A 127 12.17 -14.29 0.94
N ASP A 128 11.30 -13.33 0.77
CA ASP A 128 11.69 -11.91 0.75
C ASP A 128 11.64 -11.28 2.14
N PHE A 129 10.74 -11.77 2.98
CA PHE A 129 10.53 -11.32 4.36
C PHE A 129 10.57 -12.51 5.31
N ALA A 130 11.46 -12.46 6.30
CA ALA A 130 11.50 -13.43 7.39
C ALA A 130 10.73 -12.87 8.59
N PHE A 131 9.63 -13.52 8.93
CA PHE A 131 8.83 -13.22 10.11
C PHE A 131 9.41 -13.94 11.33
N THR A 132 9.28 -13.37 12.53
CA THR A 132 9.73 -13.98 13.79
C THR A 132 9.16 -15.37 14.00
N GLN A 133 7.91 -15.62 13.62
CA GLN A 133 7.25 -16.91 13.72
C GLN A 133 7.88 -17.99 12.78
N GLN A 134 8.58 -17.56 11.73
CA GLN A 134 9.34 -18.47 10.86
C GLN A 134 10.74 -18.74 11.41
N LEU A 135 11.32 -17.75 12.11
CA LEU A 135 12.66 -17.86 12.70
C LEU A 135 12.64 -18.60 14.04
N SER A 136 11.55 -18.50 14.78
CA SER A 136 11.31 -19.14 16.07
C SER A 136 9.98 -19.91 16.06
N PRO A 137 9.93 -21.05 15.33
CA PRO A 137 8.69 -21.81 15.16
C PRO A 137 8.10 -22.34 16.47
N GLU A 138 8.93 -22.48 17.51
CA GLU A 138 8.52 -22.91 18.86
C GLU A 138 7.62 -21.89 19.57
N LEU A 139 7.68 -20.63 19.17
CA LEU A 139 6.83 -19.56 19.70
C LEU A 139 5.57 -19.32 18.85
N ALA A 140 5.49 -19.97 17.70
CA ALA A 140 4.38 -19.78 16.76
C ALA A 140 3.29 -20.86 16.91
N PRO A 141 2.03 -20.57 16.57
CA PRO A 141 1.02 -21.61 16.46
C PRO A 141 1.43 -22.69 15.45
N PRO A 142 1.06 -23.97 15.67
CA PRO A 142 1.39 -25.06 14.76
C PRO A 142 0.94 -24.76 13.33
N GLY A 143 1.84 -24.89 12.35
CA GLY A 143 1.55 -24.67 10.95
C GLY A 143 1.35 -23.21 10.57
N TRP A 144 1.79 -22.24 11.38
CA TRP A 144 1.68 -20.80 11.08
C TRP A 144 2.27 -20.46 9.71
N ARG A 145 1.58 -19.63 8.99
CA ARG A 145 2.03 -19.04 7.70
C ARG A 145 1.59 -17.60 7.63
N PRO A 146 2.40 -16.71 7.03
CA PRO A 146 2.04 -15.30 6.92
C PRO A 146 0.79 -15.12 6.05
N VAL A 147 -0.18 -14.37 6.57
CA VAL A 147 -1.39 -13.93 5.89
C VAL A 147 -1.30 -12.46 5.52
N PHE A 148 -2.28 -11.95 4.76
CA PHE A 148 -2.25 -10.54 4.33
C PHE A 148 -2.11 -9.54 5.49
N LEU A 149 -2.71 -9.84 6.63
CA LEU A 149 -2.63 -8.96 7.82
C LEU A 149 -1.20 -8.77 8.33
N ASP A 150 -0.35 -9.79 8.23
CA ASP A 150 1.06 -9.71 8.65
C ASP A 150 1.84 -8.74 7.76
N TYR A 151 1.56 -8.72 6.45
CA TYR A 151 2.18 -7.77 5.52
C TYR A 151 1.60 -6.35 5.65
N LEU A 152 0.32 -6.24 6.00
CA LEU A 152 -0.28 -4.94 6.32
C LEU A 152 0.34 -4.35 7.59
N HIS A 153 0.54 -5.18 8.63
CA HIS A 153 1.26 -4.79 9.84
C HIS A 153 2.71 -4.38 9.54
N LEU A 154 3.43 -5.15 8.70
CA LEU A 154 4.76 -4.78 8.22
C LEU A 154 4.75 -3.40 7.52
N GLY A 155 3.79 -3.15 6.63
CA GLY A 155 3.63 -1.85 5.97
C GLY A 155 3.39 -0.72 6.96
N PHE A 156 2.51 -0.95 7.94
CA PHE A 156 2.18 0.03 8.97
C PHE A 156 3.40 0.36 9.86
N THR A 157 4.12 -0.64 10.35
CA THR A 157 5.31 -0.44 11.19
C THR A 157 6.45 0.21 10.42
N ASN A 158 6.64 -0.16 9.14
CA ASN A 158 7.64 0.47 8.27
C ASN A 158 7.33 1.95 8.00
N ALA A 159 6.06 2.32 7.87
CA ALA A 159 5.64 3.70 7.62
C ALA A 159 5.62 4.59 8.89
N THR A 160 5.52 4.00 10.09
CA THR A 160 5.45 4.73 11.36
C THR A 160 6.78 4.77 12.09
N ALA A 161 7.40 3.61 12.28
CA ALA A 161 8.62 3.45 13.06
C ALA A 161 9.90 3.49 12.22
N PHE A 162 9.77 3.51 10.89
CA PHE A 162 10.87 3.42 9.91
C PHE A 162 11.78 2.19 10.08
N SER A 163 11.40 1.26 10.94
CA SER A 163 12.11 0.01 11.21
C SER A 163 11.14 -1.02 11.80
N PRO A 164 10.66 -1.99 11.03
CA PRO A 164 9.95 -3.12 11.60
C PRO A 164 10.92 -3.95 12.43
N THR A 165 10.56 -4.22 13.67
CA THR A 165 11.41 -4.96 14.61
C THR A 165 11.20 -6.48 14.53
N ASP A 166 10.12 -6.91 13.91
CA ASP A 166 9.61 -8.28 13.91
C ASP A 166 9.69 -8.98 12.54
N VAL A 167 10.09 -8.24 11.48
CA VAL A 167 10.21 -8.78 10.12
C VAL A 167 11.52 -8.33 9.48
N MET A 168 12.31 -9.28 8.96
CA MET A 168 13.59 -8.98 8.29
C MET A 168 13.42 -9.02 6.77
N PRO A 169 13.73 -7.94 6.03
CA PRO A 169 13.82 -7.97 4.58
C PRO A 169 15.12 -8.68 4.15
N LEU A 170 15.00 -9.81 3.46
CA LEU A 170 16.15 -10.65 3.07
C LEU A 170 16.67 -10.31 1.67
N THR A 171 15.79 -9.82 0.78
CA THR A 171 16.18 -9.53 -0.61
C THR A 171 16.32 -8.04 -0.86
N HIS A 172 17.12 -7.67 -1.88
CA HIS A 172 17.27 -6.27 -2.27
C HIS A 172 15.95 -5.63 -2.68
N ARG A 173 15.08 -6.38 -3.41
CA ARG A 173 13.76 -5.87 -3.80
C ARG A 173 12.86 -5.54 -2.61
N ALA A 174 12.91 -6.38 -1.55
CA ALA A 174 12.21 -6.11 -0.30
C ALA A 174 12.74 -4.84 0.37
N LYS A 175 14.08 -4.72 0.48
CA LYS A 175 14.73 -3.54 1.06
C LYS A 175 14.39 -2.26 0.30
N TYR A 176 14.45 -2.29 -1.05
CA TYR A 176 14.08 -1.12 -1.86
C TYR A 176 12.62 -0.73 -1.70
N ALA A 177 11.70 -1.69 -1.71
CA ALA A 177 10.29 -1.42 -1.52
C ALA A 177 10.01 -0.78 -0.14
N MET A 178 10.64 -1.29 0.92
CA MET A 178 10.54 -0.73 2.27
C MET A 178 11.16 0.68 2.36
N LEU A 179 12.33 0.89 1.73
CA LEU A 179 12.97 2.21 1.66
C LEU A 179 12.08 3.24 0.97
N VAL A 180 11.47 2.90 -0.16
CA VAL A 180 10.54 3.79 -0.87
C VAL A 180 9.35 4.13 0.02
N GLN A 181 8.72 3.12 0.62
CA GLN A 181 7.58 3.35 1.50
C GLN A 181 7.91 4.26 2.69
N SER A 182 8.98 3.97 3.41
CA SER A 182 9.38 4.75 4.59
C SER A 182 9.76 6.20 4.23
N THR A 183 10.46 6.41 3.11
CA THR A 183 10.81 7.75 2.63
C THR A 183 9.56 8.57 2.28
N VAL A 184 8.63 7.96 1.56
CA VAL A 184 7.36 8.61 1.19
C VAL A 184 6.51 8.90 2.42
N ALA A 185 6.42 7.96 3.37
CA ALA A 185 5.68 8.15 4.60
C ALA A 185 6.27 9.28 5.45
N LEU A 186 7.60 9.33 5.59
CA LEU A 186 8.30 10.40 6.32
C LEU A 186 8.05 11.78 5.69
N ALA A 187 8.20 11.89 4.37
CA ALA A 187 7.96 13.14 3.66
C ALA A 187 6.52 13.61 3.81
N LEU A 188 5.55 12.70 3.64
CA LEU A 188 4.13 13.01 3.76
C LEU A 188 3.77 13.48 5.19
N VAL A 189 4.12 12.69 6.19
CA VAL A 189 3.79 13.00 7.59
C VAL A 189 4.48 14.27 8.03
N GLY A 190 5.79 14.44 7.72
CA GLY A 190 6.56 15.64 8.08
C GLY A 190 5.95 16.91 7.47
N LEU A 191 5.60 16.89 6.19
CA LEU A 191 5.02 18.05 5.52
C LEU A 191 3.59 18.35 5.99
N VAL A 192 2.76 17.32 6.19
CA VAL A 192 1.39 17.48 6.69
C VAL A 192 1.41 18.11 8.09
N VAL A 193 2.27 17.62 8.98
CA VAL A 193 2.40 18.15 10.35
C VAL A 193 2.93 19.59 10.31
N ALA A 194 4.00 19.86 9.56
CA ALA A 194 4.57 21.19 9.43
C ALA A 194 3.53 22.20 8.90
N ARG A 195 2.75 21.80 7.89
CA ARG A 195 1.71 22.67 7.34
C ARG A 195 0.52 22.86 8.29
N ALA A 196 0.12 21.79 9.00
CA ALA A 196 -0.95 21.88 9.97
C ALA A 196 -0.60 22.83 11.13
N VAL A 197 0.62 22.76 11.65
CA VAL A 197 1.09 23.70 12.69
C VAL A 197 1.00 25.15 12.21
N ASN A 198 1.48 25.44 11.00
CA ASN A 198 1.39 26.79 10.42
C ASN A 198 -0.05 27.26 10.15
N ALA A 199 -0.99 26.36 10.02
CA ALA A 199 -2.41 26.70 9.78
C ALA A 199 -3.21 26.92 11.10
N PHE A 200 -2.64 26.55 12.25
CA PHE A 200 -3.18 26.85 13.58
C PHE A 200 -2.67 28.18 14.18
N THR A 201 -1.58 28.74 13.62
CA THR A 201 -1.03 30.06 14.00
C THR A 201 -1.54 31.13 13.10
#